data_575e4636fad0bc1e0bb4da6e45d9e09b
#
_entry.id   575e4636fad0bc1e0bb4da6e45d9e09b
#
_cell.length_a   1.000
_cell.length_b   1.000
_cell.length_c   1.000
_cell.angle_alpha   90.00
_cell.angle_beta   90.00
_cell.angle_gamma   90.00
#
_symmetry.space_group_name_H-M   'P 1'
#
loop_
_entity.id
_entity.type
_entity.pdbx_description
1 polymer ?
#
loop_
_entity_poly.entity_id
_entity_poly.type
_entity_poly.pdbx_seq_one_letter_code
_entity_poly.pdbx_strand_id
1 'polypeptide(L)'
;MAGSPLDALRDLPLADRAVALSWLGQAGFALRTGGTGGTGGAGGTTALIDPFLSPWDGRLYESALPAARAEGVDLVLVTHEHIDHFDAASAPAIAAASPEAVFVVPAPIVGMVAESGIAPDRVVGVQPGDDIELAGLRIRPVPAMHGVTMADAYGFGRELSGGLVRFLGFVLDAGGVRVYHAGDTIHFDGMEATLRDLEVDVGLLPINGRDPEREARGIVGNLSEREAAWLAREVAFDLLIPMHYDLFARNRGYPSHVVDSVDRDHPGVPVFVPPREHPFELGARR
;
A
#
# COMPACT_ATOMS: atom_id res chain seq x y z
N MET A 1 -4.40 -14.29 25.03
CA MET A 1 -3.81 -14.24 23.68
C MET A 1 -3.62 -12.77 23.35
N ALA A 2 -2.49 -12.37 22.81
CA ALA A 2 -2.32 -11.00 22.31
C ALA A 2 -3.39 -10.74 21.24
N GLY A 3 -3.99 -9.54 21.20
CA GLY A 3 -4.94 -9.13 20.16
C GLY A 3 -4.26 -9.13 18.79
N SER A 4 -5.05 -9.22 17.72
CA SER A 4 -4.51 -9.09 16.36
C SER A 4 -4.10 -7.63 16.08
N PRO A 5 -3.27 -7.34 15.07
CA PRO A 5 -2.96 -5.97 14.64
C PRO A 5 -4.21 -5.12 14.35
N LEU A 6 -5.29 -5.74 13.85
CA LEU A 6 -6.58 -5.08 13.64
C LEU A 6 -7.30 -4.75 14.94
N ASP A 7 -7.22 -5.63 15.95
CA ASP A 7 -7.79 -5.33 17.27
C ASP A 7 -7.09 -4.11 17.88
N ALA A 8 -5.75 -4.10 17.86
CA ALA A 8 -4.96 -2.97 18.35
C ALA A 8 -5.25 -1.67 17.57
N LEU A 9 -5.46 -1.77 16.24
CA LEU A 9 -5.82 -0.63 15.39
C LEU A 9 -7.21 -0.06 15.75
N ARG A 10 -8.18 -0.93 16.05
CA ARG A 10 -9.54 -0.53 16.44
C ARG A 10 -9.60 0.09 17.82
N ASP A 11 -8.79 -0.43 18.75
CA ASP A 11 -8.74 0.05 20.13
C ASP A 11 -8.01 1.38 20.27
N LEU A 12 -7.25 1.82 19.24
CA LEU A 12 -6.56 3.10 19.26
C LEU A 12 -7.58 4.24 19.24
N PRO A 13 -7.66 5.11 20.24
CA PRO A 13 -8.49 6.31 20.19
C PRO A 13 -8.04 7.23 19.05
N LEU A 14 -8.94 7.62 18.16
CA LEU A 14 -8.65 8.54 17.06
C LEU A 14 -9.53 9.78 17.16
N ALA A 15 -8.92 10.93 16.86
CA ALA A 15 -9.67 12.14 16.58
C ALA A 15 -10.43 12.05 15.22
N ASP A 16 -11.48 12.86 15.05
CA ASP A 16 -12.31 12.84 13.83
C ASP A 16 -11.51 13.12 12.54
N ARG A 17 -10.39 13.83 12.65
CA ARG A 17 -9.50 14.20 11.53
C ARG A 17 -8.12 13.55 11.67
N ALA A 18 -8.12 12.28 11.99
CA ALA A 18 -6.92 11.48 12.11
C ALA A 18 -7.08 10.15 11.38
N VAL A 19 -5.97 9.55 11.03
CA VAL A 19 -5.89 8.21 10.48
C VAL A 19 -4.91 7.39 11.31
N ALA A 20 -5.28 6.16 11.63
CA ALA A 20 -4.35 5.18 12.19
C ALA A 20 -3.86 4.26 11.09
N LEU A 21 -2.58 3.93 11.14
CA LEU A 21 -1.94 2.94 10.30
C LEU A 21 -1.31 1.85 11.17
N SER A 22 -1.31 0.63 10.68
CA SER A 22 -0.51 -0.48 11.21
C SER A 22 0.20 -1.16 10.05
N TRP A 23 1.52 -1.19 10.09
CA TRP A 23 2.30 -1.89 9.07
C TRP A 23 2.29 -3.39 9.32
N LEU A 24 1.81 -4.16 8.35
CA LEU A 24 1.69 -5.62 8.42
C LEU A 24 2.94 -6.34 7.90
N GLY A 25 3.93 -5.58 7.45
CA GLY A 25 5.13 -6.07 6.78
C GLY A 25 5.03 -6.00 5.26
N GLN A 26 6.16 -6.06 4.57
CA GLN A 26 6.30 -5.90 3.12
C GLN A 26 5.62 -4.59 2.65
N ALA A 27 4.67 -4.66 1.71
CA ALA A 27 3.83 -3.53 1.30
C ALA A 27 2.51 -3.45 2.09
N GLY A 28 2.23 -4.41 2.97
CA GLY A 28 0.95 -4.55 3.66
C GLY A 28 0.71 -3.50 4.73
N PHE A 29 -0.44 -2.81 4.67
CA PHE A 29 -0.90 -1.90 5.73
C PHE A 29 -2.36 -2.15 6.08
N ALA A 30 -2.68 -1.98 7.36
CA ALA A 30 -4.05 -1.74 7.81
C ALA A 30 -4.21 -0.25 8.12
N LEU A 31 -5.31 0.33 7.67
CA LEU A 31 -5.65 1.74 7.85
C LEU A 31 -7.01 1.84 8.54
N ARG A 32 -7.17 2.78 9.49
CA ARG A 32 -8.47 3.15 10.04
C ARG A 32 -8.60 4.67 10.11
N THR A 33 -9.73 5.19 9.56
CA THR A 33 -10.06 6.61 9.68
C THR A 33 -10.71 6.91 11.03
N GLY A 34 -10.54 8.12 11.56
CA GLY A 34 -11.39 8.66 12.60
C GLY A 34 -12.80 8.98 12.07
N GLY A 35 -13.77 9.21 12.96
CA GLY A 35 -15.14 9.60 12.60
C GLY A 35 -16.14 8.44 12.55
N THR A 36 -17.32 8.68 11.92
CA THR A 36 -18.51 7.81 12.01
C THR A 36 -18.87 7.09 10.71
N GLY A 37 -17.93 6.98 9.73
CA GLY A 37 -18.24 6.62 8.35
C GLY A 37 -18.22 5.13 7.98
N GLY A 38 -17.73 4.21 8.82
CA GLY A 38 -17.55 2.80 8.43
C GLY A 38 -18.62 1.85 8.98
N THR A 39 -18.65 0.61 8.45
CA THR A 39 -19.55 -0.47 8.90
C THR A 39 -19.02 -1.19 10.16
N GLY A 40 -17.78 -0.96 10.54
CA GLY A 40 -17.07 -1.67 11.62
C GLY A 40 -17.48 -1.32 13.07
N GLY A 41 -18.58 -0.60 13.29
CA GLY A 41 -19.23 -0.43 14.59
C GLY A 41 -18.54 0.48 15.62
N ALA A 42 -17.29 0.89 15.43
CA ALA A 42 -16.54 1.77 16.33
C ALA A 42 -16.29 3.18 15.77
N GLY A 43 -16.92 3.51 14.64
CA GLY A 43 -16.73 4.76 13.91
C GLY A 43 -15.46 4.76 13.06
N GLY A 44 -15.58 5.20 11.80
CA GLY A 44 -14.49 5.23 10.83
C GLY A 44 -14.42 3.98 9.94
N THR A 45 -13.66 4.09 8.87
CA THR A 45 -13.46 3.04 7.85
C THR A 45 -12.18 2.28 8.13
N THR A 46 -12.23 0.96 8.04
CA THR A 46 -11.07 0.07 8.14
C THR A 46 -10.72 -0.47 6.76
N ALA A 47 -9.52 -0.24 6.30
CA ALA A 47 -9.02 -0.73 5.03
C ALA A 47 -7.75 -1.56 5.21
N LEU A 48 -7.60 -2.62 4.40
CA LEU A 48 -6.35 -3.33 4.19
C LEU A 48 -5.79 -2.90 2.83
N ILE A 49 -4.47 -2.69 2.75
CA ILE A 49 -3.76 -2.34 1.52
C ILE A 49 -2.69 -3.40 1.31
N ASP A 50 -2.68 -4.06 0.17
CA ASP A 50 -1.74 -5.12 -0.21
C ASP A 50 -1.51 -6.18 0.89
N PRO A 51 -2.58 -6.79 1.45
CA PRO A 51 -2.45 -7.70 2.58
C PRO A 51 -1.90 -9.07 2.15
N PHE A 52 -0.62 -9.30 2.38
CA PHE A 52 0.00 -10.61 2.17
C PHE A 52 0.02 -11.40 3.49
N LEU A 53 -1.00 -12.22 3.75
CA LEU A 53 -1.25 -12.85 5.05
C LEU A 53 -1.02 -14.37 5.05
N SER A 54 -1.01 -15.02 3.88
CA SER A 54 -0.81 -16.48 3.78
C SER A 54 0.63 -16.87 4.09
N PRO A 55 0.86 -18.09 4.59
CA PRO A 55 2.19 -18.68 4.66
C PRO A 55 2.82 -18.77 3.27
N TRP A 56 4.12 -18.47 3.17
CA TRP A 56 4.85 -18.56 1.92
C TRP A 56 6.31 -18.92 2.16
N ASP A 57 6.81 -19.86 1.39
CA ASP A 57 8.21 -20.28 1.49
C ASP A 57 9.15 -19.11 1.16
N GLY A 58 10.13 -18.90 2.04
CA GLY A 58 11.10 -17.81 1.88
C GLY A 58 10.74 -16.50 2.57
N ARG A 59 9.57 -16.40 3.21
CA ARG A 59 9.29 -15.31 4.16
C ARG A 59 10.26 -15.39 5.34
N LEU A 60 10.74 -14.24 5.78
CA LEU A 60 11.60 -14.13 6.97
C LEU A 60 10.78 -14.16 8.27
N TYR A 61 9.48 -13.94 8.19
CA TYR A 61 8.55 -13.97 9.32
C TYR A 61 7.13 -14.24 8.82
N GLU A 62 6.30 -14.81 9.68
CA GLU A 62 4.88 -15.04 9.42
C GLU A 62 4.05 -13.78 9.68
N SER A 63 2.88 -13.67 9.05
CA SER A 63 1.93 -12.61 9.35
C SER A 63 1.30 -12.81 10.74
N ALA A 64 1.25 -11.75 11.56
CA ALA A 64 0.53 -11.78 12.82
C ALA A 64 -0.98 -11.58 12.66
N LEU A 65 -1.46 -11.23 11.47
CA LEU A 65 -2.89 -11.18 11.15
C LEU A 65 -3.29 -12.44 10.37
N PRO A 66 -3.91 -13.45 11.00
CA PRO A 66 -4.53 -14.53 10.25
C PRO A 66 -5.69 -13.99 9.40
N ALA A 67 -5.77 -14.38 8.13
CA ALA A 67 -6.79 -13.87 7.20
C ALA A 67 -8.23 -14.08 7.72
N ALA A 68 -8.50 -15.22 8.39
CA ALA A 68 -9.79 -15.49 9.02
C ALA A 68 -10.13 -14.59 10.23
N ARG A 69 -9.18 -13.77 10.69
CA ARG A 69 -9.36 -12.77 11.75
C ARG A 69 -9.40 -11.33 11.20
N ALA A 70 -9.50 -11.17 9.89
CA ALA A 70 -9.69 -9.87 9.25
C ALA A 70 -11.16 -9.42 9.30
N GLU A 71 -11.76 -9.44 10.48
CA GLU A 71 -13.15 -9.03 10.72
C GLU A 71 -13.30 -7.50 10.67
N GLY A 72 -14.45 -6.98 10.25
CA GLY A 72 -14.79 -5.55 10.24
C GLY A 72 -13.90 -4.72 9.32
N VAL A 73 -13.38 -5.32 8.26
CA VAL A 73 -12.72 -4.63 7.15
C VAL A 73 -13.80 -4.16 6.17
N ASP A 74 -13.75 -2.89 5.80
CA ASP A 74 -14.66 -2.28 4.83
C ASP A 74 -14.09 -2.37 3.40
N LEU A 75 -12.76 -2.21 3.27
CA LEU A 75 -12.08 -2.14 1.98
C LEU A 75 -10.81 -2.99 1.98
N VAL A 76 -10.55 -3.65 0.85
CA VAL A 76 -9.27 -4.27 0.54
C VAL A 76 -8.74 -3.65 -0.76
N LEU A 77 -7.66 -2.87 -0.69
CA LEU A 77 -7.05 -2.24 -1.84
C LEU A 77 -5.86 -3.09 -2.29
N VAL A 78 -5.79 -3.36 -3.58
CA VAL A 78 -4.71 -4.13 -4.21
C VAL A 78 -4.06 -3.30 -5.30
N THR A 79 -2.75 -3.10 -5.21
CA THR A 79 -2.01 -2.26 -6.16
C THR A 79 -1.72 -2.99 -7.48
N HIS A 80 -1.50 -4.30 -7.43
CA HIS A 80 -1.27 -5.15 -8.59
C HIS A 80 -1.35 -6.65 -8.19
N GLU A 81 -1.18 -7.54 -9.18
CA GLU A 81 -1.43 -8.97 -9.03
C GLU A 81 -0.28 -9.80 -8.46
N HIS A 82 0.90 -9.27 -8.19
CA HIS A 82 1.96 -10.06 -7.55
C HIS A 82 1.50 -10.60 -6.20
N ILE A 83 1.99 -11.79 -5.84
CA ILE A 83 1.48 -12.54 -4.69
C ILE A 83 1.65 -11.82 -3.35
N ASP A 84 2.66 -11.00 -3.21
CA ASP A 84 2.92 -10.21 -2.01
C ASP A 84 2.11 -8.90 -1.95
N HIS A 85 1.21 -8.67 -2.93
CA HIS A 85 0.22 -7.59 -2.98
C HIS A 85 -1.20 -8.13 -3.13
N PHE A 86 -1.44 -9.06 -4.08
CA PHE A 86 -2.68 -9.80 -4.18
C PHE A 86 -2.48 -11.25 -3.73
N ASP A 87 -2.74 -11.52 -2.47
CA ASP A 87 -2.69 -12.84 -1.86
C ASP A 87 -3.99 -13.61 -2.12
N ALA A 88 -4.07 -14.26 -3.27
CA ALA A 88 -5.23 -15.06 -3.68
C ALA A 88 -5.56 -16.19 -2.70
N ALA A 89 -4.58 -16.66 -1.92
CA ALA A 89 -4.81 -17.71 -0.92
C ALA A 89 -5.52 -17.20 0.34
N SER A 90 -5.26 -15.94 0.74
CA SER A 90 -5.89 -15.33 1.92
C SER A 90 -7.16 -14.54 1.59
N ALA A 91 -7.32 -14.05 0.36
CA ALA A 91 -8.43 -13.17 -0.04
C ALA A 91 -9.83 -13.78 0.26
N PRO A 92 -10.12 -15.07 0.00
CA PRO A 92 -11.42 -15.65 0.35
C PRO A 92 -11.69 -15.67 1.87
N ALA A 93 -10.64 -15.89 2.68
CA ALA A 93 -10.79 -15.91 4.13
C ALA A 93 -11.03 -14.48 4.68
N ILE A 94 -10.38 -13.45 4.11
CA ILE A 94 -10.66 -12.04 4.41
C ILE A 94 -12.11 -11.72 4.05
N ALA A 95 -12.55 -12.12 2.83
CA ALA A 95 -13.91 -11.88 2.35
C ALA A 95 -14.98 -12.57 3.20
N ALA A 96 -14.67 -13.74 3.76
CA ALA A 96 -15.57 -14.48 4.66
C ALA A 96 -15.63 -13.82 6.05
N ALA A 97 -14.49 -13.35 6.57
CA ALA A 97 -14.39 -12.65 7.86
C ALA A 97 -15.05 -11.26 7.82
N SER A 98 -15.05 -10.61 6.65
CA SER A 98 -15.67 -9.30 6.40
C SER A 98 -16.60 -9.38 5.18
N PRO A 99 -17.85 -9.85 5.36
CA PRO A 99 -18.79 -10.11 4.26
C PRO A 99 -19.14 -8.88 3.41
N GLU A 100 -19.06 -7.68 3.99
CA GLU A 100 -19.35 -6.40 3.32
C GLU A 100 -18.12 -5.76 2.69
N ALA A 101 -16.92 -6.32 2.87
CA ALA A 101 -15.68 -5.74 2.35
C ALA A 101 -15.68 -5.68 0.82
N VAL A 102 -15.32 -4.52 0.27
CA VAL A 102 -15.16 -4.28 -1.17
C VAL A 102 -13.68 -4.34 -1.53
N PHE A 103 -13.35 -5.08 -2.59
CA PHE A 103 -12.00 -5.19 -3.13
C PHE A 103 -11.81 -4.17 -4.25
N VAL A 104 -10.92 -3.20 -4.07
CA VAL A 104 -10.56 -2.17 -5.04
C VAL A 104 -9.24 -2.55 -5.69
N VAL A 105 -9.27 -2.79 -6.99
CA VAL A 105 -8.15 -3.41 -7.70
C VAL A 105 -7.94 -2.74 -9.07
N PRO A 106 -6.76 -2.84 -9.70
CA PRO A 106 -6.59 -2.43 -11.09
C PRO A 106 -7.62 -3.11 -12.00
N ALA A 107 -8.26 -2.37 -12.90
CA ALA A 107 -9.30 -2.90 -13.78
C ALA A 107 -8.89 -4.16 -14.56
N PRO A 108 -7.61 -4.31 -15.02
CA PRO A 108 -7.18 -5.53 -15.74
C PRO A 108 -7.23 -6.81 -14.92
N ILE A 109 -7.18 -6.73 -13.58
CA ILE A 109 -7.12 -7.93 -12.73
C ILE A 109 -8.45 -8.28 -12.06
N VAL A 110 -9.54 -7.55 -12.34
CA VAL A 110 -10.88 -7.81 -11.78
C VAL A 110 -11.29 -9.28 -11.94
N GLY A 111 -11.09 -9.85 -13.14
CA GLY A 111 -11.39 -11.25 -13.41
C GLY A 111 -10.61 -12.22 -12.52
N MET A 112 -9.31 -12.01 -12.37
CA MET A 112 -8.43 -12.80 -11.51
C MET A 112 -8.90 -12.77 -10.04
N VAL A 113 -9.27 -11.59 -9.55
CA VAL A 113 -9.76 -11.42 -8.16
C VAL A 113 -11.10 -12.14 -7.97
N ALA A 114 -12.02 -12.05 -8.92
CA ALA A 114 -13.28 -12.79 -8.88
C ALA A 114 -13.05 -14.30 -8.93
N GLU A 115 -12.12 -14.80 -9.76
CA GLU A 115 -11.76 -16.21 -9.86
C GLU A 115 -11.13 -16.76 -8.57
N SER A 116 -10.55 -15.91 -7.72
CA SER A 116 -10.03 -16.32 -6.40
C SER A 116 -11.13 -16.61 -5.36
N GLY A 117 -12.40 -16.44 -5.72
CA GLY A 117 -13.55 -16.72 -4.85
C GLY A 117 -14.19 -15.50 -4.21
N ILE A 118 -13.84 -14.29 -4.67
CA ILE A 118 -14.51 -13.06 -4.27
C ILE A 118 -15.74 -12.84 -5.17
N ALA A 119 -16.89 -12.55 -4.56
CA ALA A 119 -18.11 -12.28 -5.31
C ALA A 119 -17.90 -11.06 -6.27
N PRO A 120 -18.27 -11.15 -7.56
CA PRO A 120 -17.98 -10.11 -8.54
C PRO A 120 -18.55 -8.73 -8.21
N ASP A 121 -19.66 -8.65 -7.51
CA ASP A 121 -20.29 -7.42 -7.03
C ASP A 121 -19.52 -6.74 -5.88
N ARG A 122 -18.54 -7.42 -5.33
CA ARG A 122 -17.61 -6.91 -4.32
C ARG A 122 -16.24 -6.53 -4.89
N VAL A 123 -16.06 -6.58 -6.20
CA VAL A 123 -14.80 -6.22 -6.86
C VAL A 123 -14.99 -4.97 -7.71
N VAL A 124 -14.29 -3.91 -7.38
CA VAL A 124 -14.31 -2.64 -8.08
C VAL A 124 -12.99 -2.45 -8.81
N GLY A 125 -13.04 -2.45 -10.14
CA GLY A 125 -11.89 -2.18 -10.99
C GLY A 125 -11.70 -0.68 -11.18
N VAL A 126 -10.46 -0.19 -10.97
CA VAL A 126 -10.13 1.23 -11.06
C VAL A 126 -8.94 1.48 -11.99
N GLN A 127 -8.82 2.73 -12.45
CA GLN A 127 -7.73 3.21 -13.32
C GLN A 127 -7.24 4.58 -12.87
N PRO A 128 -6.02 4.99 -13.25
CA PRO A 128 -5.56 6.36 -13.01
C PRO A 128 -6.53 7.39 -13.59
N GLY A 129 -6.83 8.41 -12.78
CA GLY A 129 -7.82 9.45 -13.11
C GLY A 129 -9.20 9.22 -12.51
N ASP A 130 -9.48 8.01 -12.01
CA ASP A 130 -10.67 7.78 -11.20
C ASP A 130 -10.57 8.53 -9.87
N ASP A 131 -11.71 8.95 -9.35
CA ASP A 131 -11.86 9.60 -8.05
C ASP A 131 -13.14 9.06 -7.42
N ILE A 132 -13.00 8.06 -6.58
CA ILE A 132 -14.13 7.31 -6.03
C ILE A 132 -14.18 7.46 -4.51
N GLU A 133 -15.39 7.36 -3.95
CA GLU A 133 -15.60 7.31 -2.51
C GLU A 133 -16.31 6.02 -2.15
N LEU A 134 -15.69 5.22 -1.28
CA LEU A 134 -16.23 3.96 -0.77
C LEU A 134 -16.08 3.92 0.75
N ALA A 135 -17.13 3.54 1.42
CA ALA A 135 -17.18 3.46 2.88
C ALA A 135 -16.72 4.77 3.59
N GLY A 136 -16.81 5.93 2.93
CA GLY A 136 -16.34 7.21 3.46
C GLY A 136 -14.82 7.47 3.29
N LEU A 137 -14.11 6.60 2.58
CA LEU A 137 -12.73 6.81 2.16
C LEU A 137 -12.69 7.24 0.68
N ARG A 138 -12.09 8.39 0.40
CA ARG A 138 -11.85 8.83 -0.97
C ARG A 138 -10.56 8.20 -1.49
N ILE A 139 -10.67 7.57 -2.65
CA ILE A 139 -9.60 6.77 -3.28
C ILE A 139 -9.31 7.32 -4.66
N ARG A 140 -8.06 7.71 -4.90
CA ARG A 140 -7.57 8.18 -6.20
C ARG A 140 -6.42 7.30 -6.65
N PRO A 141 -6.66 6.38 -7.59
CA PRO A 141 -5.60 5.57 -8.18
C PRO A 141 -4.65 6.45 -9.00
N VAL A 142 -3.37 6.21 -8.86
CA VAL A 142 -2.32 6.85 -9.65
C VAL A 142 -1.49 5.77 -10.36
N PRO A 143 -0.85 6.07 -11.51
CA PRO A 143 -0.03 5.07 -12.18
C PRO A 143 1.18 4.70 -11.34
N ALA A 144 1.57 3.44 -11.36
CA ALA A 144 2.87 2.95 -10.92
C ALA A 144 3.62 2.34 -12.09
N MET A 145 4.94 2.28 -12.01
CA MET A 145 5.79 1.70 -13.05
C MET A 145 6.66 0.60 -12.44
N HIS A 146 6.17 -0.64 -12.54
CA HIS A 146 6.87 -1.82 -12.01
C HIS A 146 7.45 -2.65 -13.17
N GLY A 147 8.34 -2.03 -13.92
CA GLY A 147 9.00 -2.58 -15.10
C GLY A 147 9.48 -1.47 -16.01
N VAL A 148 10.65 -1.65 -16.61
CA VAL A 148 11.25 -0.63 -17.49
C VAL A 148 10.73 -0.79 -18.92
N THR A 149 10.45 -2.02 -19.32
CA THR A 149 9.96 -2.38 -20.65
C THR A 149 8.92 -3.49 -20.54
N MET A 150 8.19 -3.75 -21.65
CA MET A 150 7.28 -4.90 -21.76
C MET A 150 8.00 -6.25 -21.69
N ALA A 151 9.33 -6.25 -21.80
CA ALA A 151 10.17 -7.44 -21.76
C ALA A 151 10.89 -7.61 -20.41
N ASP A 152 10.40 -6.98 -19.36
CA ASP A 152 10.92 -7.19 -18.00
C ASP A 152 10.64 -8.62 -17.50
N ALA A 153 11.17 -8.98 -16.34
CA ALA A 153 11.06 -10.33 -15.79
C ALA A 153 9.62 -10.81 -15.58
N TYR A 154 8.72 -9.90 -15.37
CA TYR A 154 7.31 -10.19 -15.13
C TYR A 154 6.48 -10.13 -16.42
N GLY A 155 7.08 -9.66 -17.53
CA GLY A 155 6.38 -9.44 -18.78
C GLY A 155 5.34 -8.33 -18.72
N PHE A 156 5.49 -7.38 -17.80
CA PHE A 156 4.54 -6.31 -17.54
C PHE A 156 5.16 -4.95 -17.84
N GLY A 157 4.52 -4.19 -18.67
CA GLY A 157 4.82 -2.78 -18.83
C GLY A 157 3.89 -1.92 -17.96
N ARG A 158 3.96 -0.62 -18.16
CA ARG A 158 3.08 0.34 -17.51
C ARG A 158 1.62 0.15 -17.92
N GLU A 159 1.39 -0.13 -19.19
CA GLU A 159 0.06 -0.23 -19.79
C GLU A 159 -0.14 -1.58 -20.46
N LEU A 160 -1.39 -2.05 -20.42
CA LEU A 160 -1.85 -3.16 -21.22
C LEU A 160 -2.46 -2.68 -22.55
N SER A 161 -2.84 -3.64 -23.40
CA SER A 161 -3.61 -3.36 -24.62
C SER A 161 -4.90 -2.58 -24.28
N GLY A 162 -5.16 -1.52 -25.01
CA GLY A 162 -6.30 -0.64 -24.79
C GLY A 162 -6.05 0.50 -23.80
N GLY A 163 -4.82 0.75 -23.40
CA GLY A 163 -4.46 1.88 -22.52
C GLY A 163 -4.77 1.67 -21.03
N LEU A 164 -5.10 0.43 -20.63
CA LEU A 164 -5.34 0.12 -19.22
C LEU A 164 -4.02 -0.02 -18.46
N VAL A 165 -3.97 0.57 -17.27
CA VAL A 165 -2.82 0.52 -16.37
C VAL A 165 -2.98 -0.65 -15.41
N ARG A 166 -1.93 -1.43 -15.27
CA ARG A 166 -1.90 -2.67 -14.49
C ARG A 166 -1.33 -2.49 -13.09
N PHE A 167 -0.38 -1.59 -12.94
CA PHE A 167 0.28 -1.26 -11.68
C PHE A 167 -0.21 0.08 -11.18
N LEU A 168 -0.73 0.12 -9.97
CA LEU A 168 -1.28 1.33 -9.36
C LEU A 168 -0.61 1.63 -8.02
N GLY A 169 -0.53 2.93 -7.71
CA GLY A 169 -0.52 3.41 -6.34
C GLY A 169 -1.90 3.96 -6.00
N PHE A 170 -2.14 4.22 -4.72
CA PHE A 170 -3.37 4.84 -4.25
C PHE A 170 -3.08 6.09 -3.42
N VAL A 171 -3.74 7.19 -3.72
CA VAL A 171 -3.84 8.33 -2.82
C VAL A 171 -5.17 8.25 -2.10
N LEU A 172 -5.11 8.11 -0.78
CA LEU A 172 -6.25 7.91 0.10
C LEU A 172 -6.45 9.17 0.94
N ASP A 173 -7.63 9.82 0.82
CA ASP A 173 -7.98 10.93 1.72
C ASP A 173 -8.73 10.34 2.93
N ALA A 174 -8.00 10.26 4.03
CA ALA A 174 -8.42 9.61 5.26
C ALA A 174 -8.57 10.68 6.37
N GLY A 175 -9.75 11.27 6.49
CA GLY A 175 -10.02 12.26 7.53
C GLY A 175 -9.25 13.57 7.37
N GLY A 176 -8.83 13.91 6.16
CA GLY A 176 -8.03 15.10 5.85
C GLY A 176 -6.53 14.89 5.95
N VAL A 177 -6.06 13.64 6.06
CA VAL A 177 -4.68 13.22 5.82
C VAL A 177 -4.65 12.46 4.50
N ARG A 178 -3.84 12.90 3.56
CA ARG A 178 -3.69 12.25 2.25
C ARG A 178 -2.49 11.33 2.26
N VAL A 179 -2.77 10.04 2.30
CA VAL A 179 -1.77 8.97 2.35
C VAL A 179 -1.57 8.39 0.95
N TYR A 180 -0.37 8.45 0.43
CA TYR A 180 0.02 7.79 -0.82
C TYR A 180 0.67 6.44 -0.51
N HIS A 181 0.03 5.37 -0.94
CA HIS A 181 0.62 4.03 -0.99
C HIS A 181 1.11 3.77 -2.40
N ALA A 182 2.43 3.71 -2.58
CA ALA A 182 3.03 3.66 -3.91
C ALA A 182 2.80 2.33 -4.64
N GLY A 183 2.46 1.26 -3.93
CA GLY A 183 2.60 -0.10 -4.46
C GLY A 183 4.06 -0.37 -4.81
N ASP A 184 4.28 -1.19 -5.82
CA ASP A 184 5.60 -1.40 -6.40
C ASP A 184 5.80 -0.45 -7.58
N THR A 185 6.83 0.38 -7.49
CA THR A 185 7.15 1.36 -8.53
C THR A 185 8.62 1.74 -8.52
N ILE A 186 9.17 1.98 -9.71
CA ILE A 186 10.36 2.80 -9.91
C ILE A 186 9.93 4.26 -10.10
N HIS A 187 10.88 5.18 -10.06
CA HIS A 187 10.63 6.56 -10.47
C HIS A 187 10.32 6.65 -11.99
N PHE A 188 9.37 7.48 -12.36
CA PHE A 188 8.98 7.76 -13.74
C PHE A 188 8.58 9.22 -13.94
N ASP A 189 8.68 9.70 -15.18
CA ASP A 189 8.37 11.08 -15.52
C ASP A 189 6.93 11.47 -15.18
N GLY A 190 6.78 12.58 -14.47
CA GLY A 190 5.48 13.13 -14.06
C GLY A 190 4.94 12.61 -12.72
N MET A 191 5.66 11.69 -12.05
CA MET A 191 5.26 11.16 -10.76
C MET A 191 5.15 12.26 -9.70
N GLU A 192 6.17 13.13 -9.58
CA GLU A 192 6.20 14.21 -8.61
C GLU A 192 5.09 15.24 -8.84
N ALA A 193 4.84 15.58 -10.10
CA ALA A 193 3.78 16.53 -10.47
C ALA A 193 2.42 15.98 -10.05
N THR A 194 2.15 14.72 -10.38
CA THR A 194 0.90 14.04 -9.99
C THR A 194 0.70 14.04 -8.48
N LEU A 195 1.73 13.70 -7.71
CA LEU A 195 1.63 13.62 -6.26
C LEU A 195 1.50 15.00 -5.59
N ARG A 196 2.15 16.05 -6.14
CA ARG A 196 1.97 17.44 -5.69
C ARG A 196 0.56 17.95 -5.97
N ASP A 197 0.03 17.70 -7.16
CA ASP A 197 -1.32 18.11 -7.56
C ASP A 197 -2.40 17.44 -6.68
N LEU A 198 -2.11 16.24 -6.19
CA LEU A 198 -2.96 15.53 -5.23
C LEU A 198 -2.69 15.95 -3.78
N GLU A 199 -1.74 16.86 -3.54
CA GLU A 199 -1.38 17.39 -2.22
C GLU A 199 -1.16 16.29 -1.17
N VAL A 200 -0.31 15.31 -1.50
CA VAL A 200 -0.03 14.15 -0.62
C VAL A 200 0.73 14.60 0.62
N ASP A 201 0.25 14.20 1.79
CA ASP A 201 0.89 14.50 3.08
C ASP A 201 1.90 13.40 3.47
N VAL A 202 1.55 12.13 3.27
CA VAL A 202 2.34 10.98 3.73
C VAL A 202 2.61 10.03 2.59
N GLY A 203 3.88 9.70 2.36
CA GLY A 203 4.30 8.71 1.36
C GLY A 203 4.70 7.38 1.99
N LEU A 204 3.99 6.29 1.65
CA LEU A 204 4.40 4.92 1.92
C LEU A 204 5.14 4.42 0.68
N LEU A 205 6.48 4.40 0.72
CA LEU A 205 7.31 4.15 -0.45
C LEU A 205 8.12 2.85 -0.32
N PRO A 206 8.16 2.00 -1.38
CA PRO A 206 9.05 0.85 -1.41
C PRO A 206 10.51 1.31 -1.45
N ILE A 207 11.39 0.61 -0.76
CA ILE A 207 12.82 0.95 -0.68
C ILE A 207 13.76 -0.22 -0.96
N ASN A 208 13.25 -1.34 -1.41
CA ASN A 208 14.08 -2.51 -1.75
C ASN A 208 14.96 -2.29 -2.98
N GLY A 209 14.72 -1.22 -3.74
CA GLY A 209 15.59 -0.76 -4.80
C GLY A 209 15.73 -1.74 -5.97
N ARG A 210 16.71 -1.46 -6.81
CA ARG A 210 17.14 -2.30 -7.91
C ARG A 210 18.67 -2.26 -7.99
N ASP A 211 19.27 -3.32 -8.49
CA ASP A 211 20.69 -3.43 -8.72
C ASP A 211 20.95 -4.29 -9.96
N PRO A 212 22.18 -4.19 -10.56
CA PRO A 212 22.50 -4.91 -11.78
C PRO A 212 22.40 -6.43 -11.66
N GLU A 213 22.60 -7.00 -10.47
CA GLU A 213 22.51 -8.44 -10.25
C GLU A 213 21.04 -8.91 -10.29
N ARG A 214 20.14 -8.17 -9.66
CA ARG A 214 18.69 -8.43 -9.71
C ARG A 214 18.16 -8.20 -11.12
N GLU A 215 18.53 -7.11 -11.77
CA GLU A 215 18.14 -6.81 -13.15
C GLU A 215 18.62 -7.87 -14.14
N ALA A 216 19.86 -8.38 -13.99
CA ALA A 216 20.38 -9.46 -14.82
C ALA A 216 19.61 -10.79 -14.65
N ARG A 217 18.94 -10.96 -13.51
CA ARG A 217 18.03 -12.09 -13.24
C ARG A 217 16.59 -11.81 -13.63
N GLY A 218 16.34 -10.64 -14.21
CA GLY A 218 15.03 -10.20 -14.61
C GLY A 218 14.14 -9.78 -13.42
N ILE A 219 14.70 -9.46 -12.26
CA ILE A 219 13.95 -8.92 -11.13
C ILE A 219 13.90 -7.41 -11.32
N VAL A 220 12.74 -6.90 -11.66
CA VAL A 220 12.51 -5.46 -11.70
C VAL A 220 12.37 -4.95 -10.27
N GLY A 221 13.20 -4.00 -9.92
CA GLY A 221 13.18 -3.42 -8.58
C GLY A 221 12.13 -2.33 -8.43
N ASN A 222 12.19 -1.72 -7.28
CA ASN A 222 11.41 -0.57 -6.86
C ASN A 222 12.29 0.66 -6.72
N LEU A 223 11.75 1.74 -6.14
CA LEU A 223 12.58 2.86 -5.68
C LEU A 223 13.72 2.37 -4.80
N SER A 224 14.90 2.89 -5.01
CA SER A 224 15.97 2.77 -4.04
C SER A 224 15.73 3.68 -2.84
N GLU A 225 16.47 3.43 -1.76
CA GLU A 225 16.44 4.27 -0.56
C GLU A 225 16.70 5.75 -0.86
N ARG A 226 17.60 6.03 -1.82
CA ARG A 226 17.92 7.40 -2.26
C ARG A 226 16.81 8.02 -3.09
N GLU A 227 16.22 7.25 -4.00
CA GLU A 227 15.09 7.71 -4.82
C GLU A 227 13.87 7.99 -3.96
N ALA A 228 13.60 7.18 -2.94
CA ALA A 228 12.52 7.42 -1.99
C ALA A 228 12.73 8.70 -1.17
N ALA A 229 13.95 8.93 -0.67
CA ALA A 229 14.30 10.15 0.05
C ALA A 229 14.20 11.39 -0.86
N TRP A 230 14.69 11.30 -2.09
CA TRP A 230 14.60 12.36 -3.10
C TRP A 230 13.13 12.67 -3.46
N LEU A 231 12.33 11.64 -3.74
CA LEU A 231 10.90 11.81 -4.07
C LEU A 231 10.14 12.50 -2.93
N ALA A 232 10.38 12.07 -1.69
CA ALA A 232 9.76 12.69 -0.52
C ALA A 232 10.10 14.18 -0.41
N ARG A 233 11.33 14.58 -0.74
CA ARG A 233 11.77 15.97 -0.79
C ARG A 233 11.08 16.73 -1.93
N GLU A 234 11.05 16.16 -3.13
CA GLU A 234 10.50 16.81 -4.32
C GLU A 234 8.98 17.02 -4.23
N VAL A 235 8.26 16.05 -3.68
CA VAL A 235 6.81 16.17 -3.44
C VAL A 235 6.52 17.02 -2.20
N ALA A 236 7.49 17.17 -1.31
CA ALA A 236 7.37 17.82 0.00
C ALA A 236 6.40 17.07 0.94
N PHE A 237 6.57 15.76 1.05
CA PHE A 237 5.81 14.99 2.04
C PHE A 237 6.07 15.49 3.46
N ASP A 238 5.01 15.52 4.28
CA ASP A 238 5.14 15.74 5.72
C ASP A 238 5.79 14.56 6.42
N LEU A 239 5.67 13.37 5.83
CA LEU A 239 6.24 12.15 6.38
C LEU A 239 6.52 11.13 5.29
N LEU A 240 7.73 10.58 5.29
CA LEU A 240 8.11 9.40 4.53
C LEU A 240 8.09 8.16 5.44
N ILE A 241 7.37 7.13 5.03
CA ILE A 241 7.34 5.82 5.67
C ILE A 241 7.87 4.80 4.67
N PRO A 242 9.07 4.23 4.90
CA PRO A 242 9.61 3.18 4.02
C PRO A 242 8.85 1.87 4.21
N MET A 243 8.64 1.16 3.11
CA MET A 243 8.02 -0.16 3.08
C MET A 243 8.73 -1.11 2.10
N HIS A 244 8.24 -2.34 1.95
CA HIS A 244 8.69 -3.34 0.98
C HIS A 244 10.18 -3.71 1.07
N TYR A 245 10.71 -3.87 2.29
CA TYR A 245 12.16 -4.03 2.48
C TYR A 245 12.57 -5.20 3.38
N ASP A 246 11.63 -5.88 4.05
CA ASP A 246 11.99 -6.74 5.18
C ASP A 246 11.58 -8.20 5.05
N LEU A 247 10.70 -8.57 4.11
CA LEU A 247 10.08 -9.89 4.08
C LEU A 247 10.94 -10.98 3.41
N PHE A 248 11.66 -10.64 2.34
CA PHE A 248 12.44 -11.61 1.56
C PHE A 248 13.93 -11.35 1.66
N ALA A 249 14.71 -12.36 2.04
CA ALA A 249 16.17 -12.24 2.25
C ALA A 249 16.94 -11.71 1.03
N ARG A 250 16.46 -12.00 -0.18
CA ARG A 250 17.09 -11.58 -1.45
C ARG A 250 16.53 -10.29 -2.04
N ASN A 251 15.53 -9.70 -1.39
CA ASN A 251 14.85 -8.48 -1.87
C ASN A 251 14.74 -7.44 -0.73
N ARG A 252 15.87 -7.16 -0.09
CA ARG A 252 15.97 -6.27 1.06
C ARG A 252 16.24 -4.83 0.63
N GLY A 253 15.62 -3.89 1.36
CA GLY A 253 16.05 -2.51 1.48
C GLY A 253 16.52 -2.22 2.92
N TYR A 254 17.09 -1.04 3.14
CA TYR A 254 17.63 -0.65 4.44
C TYR A 254 17.11 0.73 4.85
N PRO A 255 16.14 0.82 5.77
CA PRO A 255 15.62 2.12 6.24
C PRO A 255 16.70 3.07 6.76
N SER A 256 17.80 2.55 7.33
CA SER A 256 18.95 3.36 7.72
C SER A 256 19.57 4.13 6.55
N HIS A 257 19.58 3.57 5.35
CA HIS A 257 20.09 4.25 4.16
C HIS A 257 19.15 5.38 3.68
N VAL A 258 17.83 5.24 3.93
CA VAL A 258 16.88 6.35 3.71
C VAL A 258 17.21 7.50 4.66
N VAL A 259 17.38 7.20 5.94
CA VAL A 259 17.74 8.21 6.97
C VAL A 259 19.06 8.87 6.64
N ASP A 260 20.09 8.09 6.28
CA ASP A 260 21.40 8.63 5.87
C ASP A 260 21.30 9.53 4.63
N SER A 261 20.46 9.16 3.65
CA SER A 261 20.24 9.97 2.44
C SER A 261 19.51 11.26 2.75
N VAL A 262 18.52 11.21 3.63
CA VAL A 262 17.80 12.40 4.08
C VAL A 262 18.73 13.33 4.84
N ASP A 263 19.47 12.82 5.82
CA ASP A 263 20.37 13.65 6.64
C ASP A 263 21.44 14.36 5.81
N ARG A 264 21.99 13.67 4.81
CA ARG A 264 23.05 14.18 3.96
C ARG A 264 22.56 15.09 2.83
N ASP A 265 21.55 14.64 2.08
CA ASP A 265 21.20 15.20 0.78
C ASP A 265 19.86 15.98 0.79
N HIS A 266 18.96 15.66 1.74
CA HIS A 266 17.59 16.19 1.80
C HIS A 266 17.17 16.58 3.23
N PRO A 267 17.96 17.37 3.96
CA PRO A 267 17.69 17.67 5.37
C PRO A 267 16.30 18.30 5.54
N GLY A 268 15.56 17.81 6.53
CA GLY A 268 14.23 18.30 6.85
C GLY A 268 13.07 17.46 6.31
N VAL A 269 13.33 16.37 5.59
CA VAL A 269 12.30 15.37 5.28
C VAL A 269 12.09 14.48 6.51
N PRO A 270 10.91 14.47 7.14
CA PRO A 270 10.65 13.56 8.24
C PRO A 270 10.56 12.10 7.75
N VAL A 271 11.22 11.19 8.46
CA VAL A 271 11.17 9.74 8.18
C VAL A 271 10.71 9.01 9.43
N PHE A 272 9.72 8.14 9.26
CA PHE A 272 9.26 7.25 10.31
C PHE A 272 9.34 5.80 9.86
N VAL A 273 10.05 4.97 10.60
CA VAL A 273 10.14 3.52 10.38
C VAL A 273 9.24 2.86 11.42
N PRO A 274 8.01 2.48 11.05
CA PRO A 274 7.08 1.90 12.01
C PRO A 274 7.52 0.50 12.43
N PRO A 275 7.34 0.14 13.71
CA PRO A 275 7.40 -1.26 14.08
C PRO A 275 6.23 -2.02 13.44
N ARG A 276 6.50 -3.26 12.99
CA ARG A 276 5.43 -4.09 12.44
C ARG A 276 4.32 -4.33 13.48
N GLU A 277 3.07 -4.34 12.99
CA GLU A 277 1.89 -4.77 13.75
C GLU A 277 1.53 -3.86 14.94
N HIS A 278 2.18 -2.73 15.06
CA HIS A 278 1.87 -1.73 16.07
C HIS A 278 1.22 -0.52 15.40
N PRO A 279 -0.02 -0.15 15.78
CA PRO A 279 -0.69 0.99 15.19
C PRO A 279 -0.06 2.31 15.66
N PHE A 280 -0.10 3.29 14.77
CA PHE A 280 0.30 4.66 15.04
C PHE A 280 -0.68 5.63 14.40
N GLU A 281 -0.81 6.82 14.95
CA GLU A 281 -1.74 7.86 14.51
C GLU A 281 -1.02 8.94 13.69
N LEU A 282 -1.69 9.40 12.66
CA LEU A 282 -1.34 10.56 11.85
C LEU A 282 -2.50 11.56 11.92
N GLY A 283 -2.23 12.78 12.31
CA GLY A 283 -3.21 13.87 12.35
C GLY A 283 -3.14 14.75 11.12
N ALA A 284 -4.29 15.29 10.69
CA ALA A 284 -4.31 16.31 9.65
C ALA A 284 -3.54 17.56 10.08
N ARG A 285 -2.92 18.26 9.12
CA ARG A 285 -2.34 19.59 9.37
C ARG A 285 -3.40 20.52 10.00
N ARG A 286 -2.98 21.27 10.99
CA ARG A 286 -3.82 22.30 11.62
C ARG A 286 -3.99 23.50 10.70
#